data_8a0e8f61f3cf3beec134fb0749491566
#
_entry.id   8a0e8f61f3cf3beec134fb0749491566
#
_cell.length_a   1.000
_cell.length_b   1.000
_cell.length_c   1.000
_cell.angle_alpha   90.00
_cell.angle_beta   90.00
_cell.angle_gamma   90.00
#
_symmetry.space_group_name_H-M   'P 1'
#
loop_
_entity.id
_entity.type
_entity.pdbx_description
1 polymer ?
#
loop_
_entity_poly.entity_id
_entity_poly.type
_entity_poly.pdbx_seq_one_letter_code
_entity_poly.pdbx_strand_id
1 'polypeptide(L)'
;TTVAISDALHISRTITSQYLNELCESNEVFKVKSRPVYFFNTRCLNQRYGINVENYEFIDLEEMVEFLQDNGQLTDVFAELIGYDGSLKRVIKRCTEAFNYPPNGLSFVIYGNEGTGKKSLAKLICKHSILSKGILDKDAKIAEYDLSVVDPLSIHQQLQDCINANKQNSLCIILSHFEKISDSLTGYLIRFFEKKQNDRIHFIFLSNERPDDYLPSSLGKYIPIAVKLKDFSERSKEEREGIIVELFRKEAASLHVHMLICSNVLKTLSNFQPNQNVEEIFKKVKLICAQAISNQKSDTVTIHTYYLPEEMFESLEISSGNISYIDCDTYTKSSKISQFDELFTSVIKLCVKKESNLIEKYRSIYDLICLLYTSPS
;
A
#
# COMPACT_ATOMS: atom_id res chain seq x y z
N THR A 1 3.56 -2.12 -30.83
CA THR A 1 4.23 -2.66 -32.03
C THR A 1 4.92 -1.56 -32.83
N THR A 2 5.93 -1.91 -33.63
CA THR A 2 6.64 -0.93 -34.49
C THR A 2 5.67 -0.16 -35.40
N VAL A 3 4.67 -0.84 -35.95
CA VAL A 3 3.66 -0.24 -36.85
C VAL A 3 2.88 0.84 -36.11
N ALA A 4 2.32 0.52 -34.95
CA ALA A 4 1.51 1.46 -34.19
C ALA A 4 2.30 2.72 -33.76
N ILE A 5 3.59 2.56 -33.45
CA ILE A 5 4.48 3.66 -33.05
C ILE A 5 4.85 4.51 -34.28
N SER A 6 5.17 3.88 -35.43
CA SER A 6 5.49 4.58 -36.66
C SER A 6 4.32 5.44 -37.15
N ASP A 7 3.11 4.91 -37.07
CA ASP A 7 1.88 5.62 -37.44
C ASP A 7 1.58 6.79 -36.47
N ALA A 8 1.76 6.58 -35.17
CA ALA A 8 1.52 7.61 -34.15
C ALA A 8 2.54 8.76 -34.20
N LEU A 9 3.79 8.47 -34.57
CA LEU A 9 4.86 9.48 -34.63
C LEU A 9 5.11 10.03 -36.05
N HIS A 10 4.40 9.53 -37.06
CA HIS A 10 4.56 9.92 -38.48
C HIS A 10 6.01 9.75 -39.00
N ILE A 11 6.71 8.70 -38.55
CA ILE A 11 8.07 8.36 -38.99
C ILE A 11 8.09 7.01 -39.70
N SER A 12 9.13 6.75 -40.50
CA SER A 12 9.20 5.48 -41.25
C SER A 12 9.39 4.29 -40.30
N ARG A 13 8.83 3.14 -40.67
CA ARG A 13 8.97 1.88 -39.89
C ARG A 13 10.40 1.46 -39.65
N THR A 14 11.30 1.72 -40.63
CA THR A 14 12.72 1.40 -40.54
C THR A 14 13.39 2.21 -39.42
N ILE A 15 13.16 3.51 -39.39
CA ILE A 15 13.69 4.41 -38.38
C ILE A 15 13.10 4.06 -37.01
N THR A 16 11.78 3.81 -36.93
CA THR A 16 11.13 3.39 -35.67
C THR A 16 11.72 2.09 -35.14
N SER A 17 11.96 1.10 -36.01
CA SER A 17 12.58 -0.17 -35.61
C SER A 17 14.01 0.01 -35.09
N GLN A 18 14.77 0.90 -35.70
CA GLN A 18 16.14 1.21 -35.29
C GLN A 18 16.17 1.85 -33.89
N TYR A 19 15.38 2.89 -33.65
CA TYR A 19 15.27 3.52 -32.33
C TYR A 19 14.76 2.56 -31.25
N LEU A 20 13.76 1.71 -31.56
CA LEU A 20 13.28 0.74 -30.60
C LEU A 20 14.32 -0.31 -30.23
N ASN A 21 15.19 -0.71 -31.17
CA ASN A 21 16.29 -1.62 -30.86
C ASN A 21 17.37 -0.93 -30.02
N GLU A 22 17.73 0.34 -30.31
CA GLU A 22 18.63 1.13 -29.46
C GLU A 22 18.11 1.27 -28.03
N LEU A 23 16.79 1.51 -27.85
CA LEU A 23 16.15 1.57 -26.54
C LEU A 23 16.11 0.19 -25.83
N CYS A 24 16.09 -0.91 -26.58
CA CYS A 24 16.23 -2.25 -26.01
C CYS A 24 17.68 -2.51 -25.54
N GLU A 25 18.69 -2.03 -26.27
CA GLU A 25 20.10 -2.15 -25.87
C GLU A 25 20.43 -1.33 -24.61
N SER A 26 19.72 -0.20 -24.39
CA SER A 26 19.83 0.61 -23.18
C SER A 26 18.96 0.11 -22.02
N ASN A 27 18.24 -1.00 -22.18
CA ASN A 27 17.27 -1.55 -21.22
C ASN A 27 16.09 -0.62 -20.86
N GLU A 28 15.86 0.44 -21.63
CA GLU A 28 14.70 1.32 -21.43
C GLU A 28 13.40 0.69 -21.93
N VAL A 29 13.51 -0.17 -22.95
CA VAL A 29 12.40 -0.88 -23.56
C VAL A 29 12.66 -2.37 -23.55
N PHE A 30 11.67 -3.14 -23.15
CA PHE A 30 11.67 -4.58 -23.13
C PHE A 30 10.93 -5.13 -24.38
N LYS A 31 11.51 -6.13 -25.04
CA LYS A 31 11.01 -6.67 -26.31
C LYS A 31 10.54 -8.11 -26.16
N VAL A 32 9.30 -8.39 -26.54
CA VAL A 32 8.75 -9.75 -26.68
C VAL A 32 8.79 -10.16 -28.15
N LYS A 33 9.50 -11.26 -28.45
CA LYS A 33 9.78 -11.72 -29.83
C LYS A 33 8.59 -12.44 -30.50
N SER A 34 7.36 -12.11 -30.13
CA SER A 34 6.15 -12.64 -30.74
C SER A 34 5.89 -12.11 -32.17
N ARG A 35 4.85 -12.58 -32.82
CA ARG A 35 4.36 -12.04 -34.11
C ARG A 35 2.94 -11.52 -33.95
N PRO A 36 2.74 -10.19 -33.91
CA PRO A 36 3.70 -9.09 -34.08
C PRO A 36 4.63 -8.93 -32.87
N VAL A 37 5.80 -8.31 -33.06
CA VAL A 37 6.73 -7.97 -31.99
C VAL A 37 6.15 -6.87 -31.13
N TYR A 38 6.13 -7.06 -29.80
CA TYR A 38 5.69 -6.06 -28.83
C TYR A 38 6.89 -5.43 -28.12
N PHE A 39 6.75 -4.14 -27.83
CA PHE A 39 7.72 -3.36 -27.07
C PHE A 39 7.01 -2.74 -25.87
N PHE A 40 7.61 -2.87 -24.69
CA PHE A 40 7.08 -2.39 -23.44
C PHE A 40 8.11 -1.49 -22.77
N ASN A 41 7.68 -0.43 -22.13
CA ASN A 41 8.57 0.38 -21.31
C ASN A 41 8.98 -0.42 -20.05
N THR A 42 10.27 -0.75 -19.94
CA THR A 42 10.84 -1.58 -18.85
C THR A 42 10.54 -0.98 -17.49
N ARG A 43 10.73 0.34 -17.36
CA ARG A 43 10.49 1.04 -16.11
C ARG A 43 9.01 0.99 -15.68
N CYS A 44 8.09 1.20 -16.63
CA CYS A 44 6.66 1.11 -16.35
C CYS A 44 6.23 -0.31 -15.96
N LEU A 45 6.78 -1.35 -16.62
CA LEU A 45 6.55 -2.73 -16.26
C LEU A 45 7.08 -3.05 -14.87
N ASN A 46 8.33 -2.71 -14.61
CA ASN A 46 8.96 -2.95 -13.31
C ASN A 46 8.23 -2.23 -12.17
N GLN A 47 7.78 -0.98 -12.41
CA GLN A 47 7.01 -0.22 -11.42
C GLN A 47 5.61 -0.80 -11.18
N ARG A 48 4.93 -1.22 -12.27
CA ARG A 48 3.56 -1.72 -12.18
C ARG A 48 3.47 -3.11 -11.56
N TYR A 49 4.41 -3.99 -11.89
CA TYR A 49 4.41 -5.38 -11.45
C TYR A 49 5.47 -5.67 -10.38
N GLY A 50 6.36 -4.71 -10.07
CA GLY A 50 7.42 -4.85 -9.07
C GLY A 50 8.48 -5.91 -9.39
N ILE A 51 8.61 -6.25 -10.67
CA ILE A 51 9.47 -7.31 -11.18
C ILE A 51 10.57 -6.65 -12.01
N ASN A 52 11.81 -7.11 -11.88
CA ASN A 52 12.84 -6.75 -12.83
C ASN A 52 12.80 -7.73 -14.01
N VAL A 53 12.20 -7.29 -15.14
CA VAL A 53 12.07 -8.10 -16.36
C VAL A 53 13.34 -8.15 -17.21
N GLU A 54 14.39 -7.40 -16.85
CA GLU A 54 15.65 -7.31 -17.64
C GLU A 54 16.36 -8.66 -17.79
N ASN A 55 16.14 -9.58 -16.85
CA ASN A 55 16.77 -10.90 -16.83
C ASN A 55 15.90 -12.00 -17.46
N TYR A 56 14.75 -11.67 -18.07
CA TYR A 56 13.83 -12.65 -18.63
C TYR A 56 13.69 -12.49 -20.14
N GLU A 57 13.69 -13.61 -20.85
CA GLU A 57 13.34 -13.68 -22.27
C GLU A 57 12.03 -14.46 -22.41
N PHE A 58 11.03 -13.85 -23.05
CA PHE A 58 9.74 -14.48 -23.32
C PHE A 58 9.61 -14.83 -24.78
N ILE A 59 9.11 -16.03 -25.05
CA ILE A 59 8.91 -16.56 -26.40
C ILE A 59 7.72 -15.85 -27.06
N ASP A 60 6.66 -15.61 -26.27
CA ASP A 60 5.46 -14.94 -26.75
C ASP A 60 4.81 -14.06 -25.68
N LEU A 61 3.69 -13.43 -26.02
CA LEU A 61 2.95 -12.55 -25.14
C LEU A 61 2.20 -13.33 -24.05
N GLU A 62 1.76 -14.56 -24.34
CA GLU A 62 1.01 -15.40 -23.41
C GLU A 62 1.91 -15.84 -22.26
N GLU A 63 3.12 -16.31 -22.56
CA GLU A 63 4.13 -16.66 -21.55
C GLU A 63 4.49 -15.44 -20.66
N MET A 64 4.66 -14.26 -21.29
CA MET A 64 4.89 -13.03 -20.52
C MET A 64 3.71 -12.68 -19.63
N VAL A 65 2.47 -12.81 -20.10
CA VAL A 65 1.27 -12.51 -19.31
C VAL A 65 1.12 -13.50 -18.16
N GLU A 66 1.35 -14.80 -18.39
CA GLU A 66 1.36 -15.81 -17.33
C GLU A 66 2.44 -15.50 -16.29
N PHE A 67 3.66 -15.18 -16.74
CA PHE A 67 4.74 -14.79 -15.85
C PHE A 67 4.39 -13.55 -15.03
N LEU A 68 3.81 -12.51 -15.65
CA LEU A 68 3.37 -11.30 -14.96
C LEU A 68 2.19 -11.56 -14.03
N GLN A 69 1.29 -12.48 -14.37
CA GLN A 69 0.21 -12.91 -13.49
C GLN A 69 0.73 -13.70 -12.30
N ASP A 70 1.67 -14.59 -12.51
CA ASP A 70 2.24 -15.42 -11.45
C ASP A 70 3.16 -14.63 -10.51
N ASN A 71 3.94 -13.67 -11.03
CA ASN A 71 4.92 -12.90 -10.26
C ASN A 71 4.48 -11.46 -9.98
N GLY A 72 3.71 -10.83 -10.87
CA GLY A 72 3.26 -9.44 -10.75
C GLY A 72 2.08 -9.23 -9.82
N GLN A 73 1.27 -10.26 -9.57
CA GLN A 73 0.19 -10.18 -8.59
C GLN A 73 0.72 -10.05 -7.15
N LEU A 74 1.97 -10.45 -6.90
CA LEU A 74 2.61 -10.38 -5.58
C LEU A 74 2.84 -8.95 -5.09
N THR A 75 3.23 -8.06 -5.98
CA THR A 75 3.47 -6.66 -5.63
C THR A 75 2.20 -5.82 -5.62
N ASP A 76 1.20 -6.20 -6.42
CA ASP A 76 -0.06 -5.47 -6.53
C ASP A 76 -0.95 -5.64 -5.28
N VAL A 77 -0.79 -6.75 -4.53
CA VAL A 77 -1.59 -7.00 -3.32
C VAL A 77 -1.42 -5.90 -2.27
N PHE A 78 -0.20 -5.42 -2.06
CA PHE A 78 0.08 -4.37 -1.09
C PHE A 78 -0.04 -2.96 -1.67
N ALA A 79 -0.17 -2.80 -2.98
CA ALA A 79 -0.34 -1.50 -3.63
C ALA A 79 -1.65 -0.79 -3.20
N GLU A 80 -2.64 -1.56 -2.72
CA GLU A 80 -3.87 -1.02 -2.11
C GLU A 80 -3.58 -0.25 -0.80
N LEU A 81 -2.42 -0.52 -0.14
CA LEU A 81 -2.05 0.16 1.11
C LEU A 81 -1.22 1.40 0.83
N ILE A 82 -1.71 2.56 1.23
CA ILE A 82 -0.93 3.79 1.19
C ILE A 82 0.26 3.66 2.15
N GLY A 83 1.46 3.93 1.64
CA GLY A 83 2.71 3.76 2.38
C GLY A 83 3.30 2.36 2.28
N TYR A 84 2.83 1.49 1.37
CA TYR A 84 3.37 0.13 1.19
C TYR A 84 4.86 0.15 0.82
N ASP A 85 5.30 1.14 0.04
CA ASP A 85 6.70 1.39 -0.35
C ASP A 85 7.44 2.37 0.59
N GLY A 86 6.72 2.98 1.54
CA GLY A 86 7.17 3.94 2.53
C GLY A 86 7.19 3.38 3.96
N SER A 87 6.33 3.93 4.83
CA SER A 87 6.30 3.59 6.26
C SER A 87 5.95 2.13 6.54
N LEU A 88 5.16 1.49 5.68
CA LEU A 88 4.74 0.09 5.83
C LEU A 88 5.72 -0.91 5.22
N LYS A 89 6.68 -0.48 4.39
CA LYS A 89 7.59 -1.37 3.66
C LYS A 89 8.30 -2.39 4.55
N ARG A 90 8.89 -1.92 5.66
CA ARG A 90 9.59 -2.81 6.62
C ARG A 90 8.63 -3.74 7.35
N VAL A 91 7.44 -3.23 7.67
CA VAL A 91 6.38 -3.99 8.35
C VAL A 91 5.90 -5.12 7.45
N ILE A 92 5.54 -4.81 6.21
CA ILE A 92 5.10 -5.79 5.20
C ILE A 92 6.17 -6.86 5.01
N LYS A 93 7.43 -6.46 4.78
CA LYS A 93 8.55 -7.38 4.60
C LYS A 93 8.70 -8.34 5.77
N ARG A 94 8.74 -7.82 7.01
CA ARG A 94 8.86 -8.67 8.21
C ARG A 94 7.70 -9.63 8.40
N CYS A 95 6.48 -9.16 8.16
CA CYS A 95 5.28 -9.99 8.28
C CYS A 95 5.24 -11.09 7.20
N THR A 96 5.57 -10.77 5.93
CA THR A 96 5.57 -11.75 4.85
C THR A 96 6.69 -12.79 4.99
N GLU A 97 7.88 -12.36 5.41
CA GLU A 97 9.00 -13.27 5.70
C GLU A 97 8.66 -14.20 6.88
N ALA A 98 8.07 -13.68 7.95
CA ALA A 98 7.62 -14.46 9.09
C ALA A 98 6.53 -15.46 8.69
N PHE A 99 5.51 -14.99 7.99
CA PHE A 99 4.37 -15.82 7.61
C PHE A 99 4.76 -16.95 6.66
N ASN A 100 5.67 -16.71 5.72
CA ASN A 100 6.13 -17.71 4.76
C ASN A 100 7.44 -18.43 5.20
N TYR A 101 7.83 -18.32 6.47
CA TYR A 101 9.05 -18.96 6.97
C TYR A 101 8.95 -20.49 6.91
N PRO A 102 9.88 -21.20 6.22
CA PRO A 102 9.82 -22.66 6.10
C PRO A 102 10.04 -23.39 7.43
N PRO A 103 9.42 -24.55 7.68
CA PRO A 103 8.45 -25.22 6.77
C PRO A 103 7.01 -24.73 6.92
N ASN A 104 6.61 -24.15 8.07
CA ASN A 104 5.20 -23.98 8.44
C ASN A 104 4.85 -22.53 8.84
N GLY A 105 5.69 -21.55 8.47
CA GLY A 105 5.51 -20.18 8.90
C GLY A 105 5.73 -19.95 10.40
N LEU A 106 5.81 -18.69 10.78
CA LEU A 106 5.85 -18.24 12.19
C LEU A 106 4.61 -17.44 12.51
N SER A 107 4.04 -17.71 13.67
CA SER A 107 3.00 -16.82 14.23
C SER A 107 3.63 -15.51 14.69
N PHE A 108 2.90 -14.40 14.50
CA PHE A 108 3.38 -13.07 14.88
C PHE A 108 2.23 -12.16 15.34
N VAL A 109 2.59 -11.09 16.04
CA VAL A 109 1.65 -10.04 16.46
C VAL A 109 1.86 -8.79 15.61
N ILE A 110 0.78 -8.24 15.06
CA ILE A 110 0.73 -6.87 14.54
C ILE A 110 0.06 -6.01 15.62
N TYR A 111 0.79 -5.02 16.15
CA TYR A 111 0.26 -4.18 17.21
C TYR A 111 0.31 -2.69 16.84
N GLY A 112 -0.49 -1.90 17.52
CA GLY A 112 -0.62 -0.45 17.33
C GLY A 112 -2.03 0.00 17.68
N ASN A 113 -2.25 1.30 17.80
CA ASN A 113 -3.52 1.87 18.22
C ASN A 113 -4.68 1.45 17.32
N GLU A 114 -5.91 1.64 17.81
CA GLU A 114 -7.12 1.36 17.06
C GLU A 114 -7.16 2.17 15.76
N GLY A 115 -7.74 1.61 14.69
CA GLY A 115 -7.88 2.30 13.42
C GLY A 115 -6.61 2.43 12.57
N THR A 116 -5.47 1.83 12.96
CA THR A 116 -4.19 1.91 12.20
C THR A 116 -4.15 1.03 10.95
N GLY A 117 -5.12 0.12 10.76
CA GLY A 117 -5.20 -0.77 9.60
C GLY A 117 -4.62 -2.17 9.80
N LYS A 118 -4.41 -2.64 11.06
CA LYS A 118 -3.89 -3.97 11.40
C LYS A 118 -4.61 -5.11 10.67
N LYS A 119 -5.95 -5.09 10.72
CA LYS A 119 -6.78 -6.14 10.12
C LYS A 119 -6.66 -6.18 8.59
N SER A 120 -6.62 -5.02 7.94
CA SER A 120 -6.41 -4.91 6.49
C SER A 120 -5.05 -5.49 6.08
N LEU A 121 -3.98 -5.15 6.83
CA LEU A 121 -2.66 -5.70 6.58
C LEU A 121 -2.62 -7.22 6.74
N ALA A 122 -3.22 -7.77 7.81
CA ALA A 122 -3.27 -9.21 8.04
C ALA A 122 -3.95 -9.97 6.88
N LYS A 123 -5.08 -9.44 6.39
CA LYS A 123 -5.78 -10.02 5.23
C LYS A 123 -4.93 -10.00 3.96
N LEU A 124 -4.23 -8.90 3.71
CA LEU A 124 -3.34 -8.79 2.55
C LEU A 124 -2.13 -9.71 2.65
N ILE A 125 -1.60 -9.95 3.84
CA ILE A 125 -0.53 -10.95 4.06
C ILE A 125 -1.03 -12.36 3.71
N CYS A 126 -2.23 -12.74 4.14
CA CYS A 126 -2.84 -14.01 3.76
C CYS A 126 -3.05 -14.10 2.23
N LYS A 127 -3.62 -13.06 1.62
CA LYS A 127 -3.82 -12.98 0.17
C LYS A 127 -2.49 -13.10 -0.59
N HIS A 128 -1.46 -12.38 -0.12
CA HIS A 128 -0.11 -12.49 -0.67
C HIS A 128 0.44 -13.93 -0.59
N SER A 129 0.32 -14.61 0.55
CA SER A 129 0.80 -15.99 0.70
C SER A 129 0.10 -16.97 -0.25
N ILE A 130 -1.21 -16.82 -0.45
CA ILE A 130 -1.98 -17.62 -1.42
C ILE A 130 -1.45 -17.41 -2.84
N LEU A 131 -1.28 -16.15 -3.25
CA LEU A 131 -0.87 -15.79 -4.61
C LEU A 131 0.60 -16.15 -4.89
N SER A 132 1.48 -16.04 -3.88
CA SER A 132 2.91 -16.37 -4.00
C SER A 132 3.19 -17.87 -3.92
N LYS A 133 2.16 -18.73 -3.84
CA LYS A 133 2.33 -20.15 -3.54
C LYS A 133 3.18 -20.35 -2.28
N GLY A 134 2.97 -19.48 -1.27
CA GLY A 134 3.60 -19.57 0.05
C GLY A 134 3.05 -20.74 0.86
N ILE A 135 2.89 -20.54 2.17
CA ILE A 135 2.39 -21.60 3.07
C ILE A 135 0.87 -21.81 2.97
N LEU A 136 0.12 -20.88 2.38
CA LEU A 136 -1.33 -21.02 2.18
C LEU A 136 -1.64 -21.56 0.79
N ASP A 137 -2.47 -22.58 0.74
CA ASP A 137 -2.98 -23.15 -0.51
C ASP A 137 -3.98 -22.21 -1.20
N LYS A 138 -4.26 -22.43 -2.50
CA LYS A 138 -5.25 -21.63 -3.26
C LYS A 138 -6.65 -21.64 -2.62
N ASP A 139 -7.03 -22.74 -2.00
CA ASP A 139 -8.31 -22.97 -1.33
C ASP A 139 -8.26 -22.68 0.18
N ALA A 140 -7.19 -21.98 0.64
CA ALA A 140 -7.01 -21.64 2.04
C ALA A 140 -8.17 -20.77 2.55
N LYS A 141 -8.61 -21.03 3.76
CA LYS A 141 -9.64 -20.26 4.45
C LYS A 141 -9.01 -19.29 5.44
N ILE A 142 -9.64 -18.14 5.57
CA ILE A 142 -9.28 -17.11 6.56
C ILE A 142 -10.45 -17.01 7.54
N ALA A 143 -10.20 -17.34 8.81
CA ALA A 143 -11.17 -17.19 9.89
C ALA A 143 -10.76 -16.02 10.79
N GLU A 144 -11.73 -15.22 11.19
CA GLU A 144 -11.50 -14.02 12.00
C GLU A 144 -12.30 -14.10 13.29
N TYR A 145 -11.65 -13.87 14.41
CA TYR A 145 -12.28 -13.78 15.72
C TYR A 145 -11.84 -12.50 16.44
N ASP A 146 -12.79 -11.86 17.07
CA ASP A 146 -12.56 -10.66 17.86
C ASP A 146 -12.73 -10.98 19.34
N LEU A 147 -11.63 -11.01 20.08
CA LEU A 147 -11.62 -11.37 21.50
C LEU A 147 -12.30 -10.32 22.39
N SER A 148 -12.65 -9.14 21.85
CA SER A 148 -13.45 -8.15 22.57
C SER A 148 -14.94 -8.45 22.60
N VAL A 149 -15.41 -9.29 21.65
CA VAL A 149 -16.84 -9.60 21.43
C VAL A 149 -17.17 -11.06 21.75
N VAL A 150 -16.23 -11.96 21.41
CA VAL A 150 -16.46 -13.40 21.59
C VAL A 150 -16.37 -13.76 23.08
N ASP A 151 -17.31 -14.60 23.54
CA ASP A 151 -17.30 -15.10 24.91
C ASP A 151 -16.02 -15.90 25.20
N PRO A 152 -15.24 -15.51 26.22
CA PRO A 152 -13.96 -16.15 26.58
C PRO A 152 -14.06 -17.64 26.89
N LEU A 153 -15.23 -18.12 27.29
CA LEU A 153 -15.45 -19.53 27.62
C LEU A 153 -15.69 -20.39 26.37
N SER A 154 -16.24 -19.81 25.32
CA SER A 154 -16.62 -20.51 24.10
C SER A 154 -15.56 -20.43 22.99
N ILE A 155 -14.63 -19.48 23.04
CA ILE A 155 -13.68 -19.21 21.95
C ILE A 155 -12.83 -20.43 21.59
N HIS A 156 -12.35 -21.21 22.58
CA HIS A 156 -11.53 -22.38 22.30
C HIS A 156 -12.34 -23.48 21.57
N GLN A 157 -13.62 -23.64 21.88
CA GLN A 157 -14.52 -24.57 21.17
C GLN A 157 -14.74 -24.10 19.73
N GLN A 158 -15.02 -22.81 19.53
CA GLN A 158 -15.20 -22.23 18.20
C GLN A 158 -13.96 -22.40 17.33
N LEU A 159 -12.76 -22.19 17.88
CA LEU A 159 -11.50 -22.43 17.18
C LEU A 159 -11.36 -23.91 16.81
N GLN A 160 -11.65 -24.82 17.73
CA GLN A 160 -11.56 -26.26 17.48
C GLN A 160 -12.54 -26.73 16.42
N ASP A 161 -13.76 -26.23 16.42
CA ASP A 161 -14.77 -26.53 15.42
C ASP A 161 -14.37 -25.99 14.04
N CYS A 162 -13.83 -24.77 13.99
CA CYS A 162 -13.29 -24.18 12.77
C CYS A 162 -12.14 -25.01 12.19
N ILE A 163 -11.19 -25.42 13.04
CA ILE A 163 -10.07 -26.29 12.67
C ILE A 163 -10.57 -27.64 12.14
N ASN A 164 -11.51 -28.25 12.84
CA ASN A 164 -12.06 -29.56 12.45
C ASN A 164 -12.83 -29.49 11.10
N ALA A 165 -13.51 -28.40 10.84
CA ALA A 165 -14.23 -28.16 9.58
C ALA A 165 -13.29 -27.93 8.38
N ASN A 166 -12.02 -27.58 8.61
CA ASN A 166 -11.07 -27.20 7.56
C ASN A 166 -9.83 -28.11 7.49
N LYS A 167 -9.94 -29.38 7.90
CA LYS A 167 -8.81 -30.33 7.94
C LYS A 167 -8.11 -30.57 6.60
N GLN A 168 -8.79 -30.35 5.49
CA GLN A 168 -8.25 -30.65 4.15
C GLN A 168 -7.48 -29.47 3.56
N ASN A 169 -7.81 -28.23 3.94
CA ASN A 169 -7.25 -27.00 3.39
C ASN A 169 -6.41 -26.27 4.43
N SER A 170 -5.50 -25.42 3.96
CA SER A 170 -4.79 -24.49 4.83
C SER A 170 -5.78 -23.49 5.47
N LEU A 171 -5.56 -23.16 6.73
CA LEU A 171 -6.40 -22.25 7.50
C LEU A 171 -5.53 -21.17 8.15
N CYS A 172 -5.85 -19.91 7.88
CA CYS A 172 -5.29 -18.78 8.61
C CYS A 172 -6.33 -18.24 9.60
N ILE A 173 -5.97 -18.18 10.87
CA ILE A 173 -6.81 -17.64 11.94
C ILE A 173 -6.27 -16.29 12.38
N ILE A 174 -7.09 -15.25 12.25
CA ILE A 174 -6.76 -13.89 12.68
C ILE A 174 -7.50 -13.64 13.99
N LEU A 175 -6.75 -13.43 15.09
CA LEU A 175 -7.30 -13.10 16.39
C LEU A 175 -7.08 -11.62 16.69
N SER A 176 -8.16 -10.84 16.71
CA SER A 176 -8.16 -9.40 17.04
C SER A 176 -8.35 -9.16 18.54
N HIS A 177 -7.89 -8.00 19.03
CA HIS A 177 -7.89 -7.64 20.45
C HIS A 177 -7.19 -8.70 21.32
N PHE A 178 -6.01 -9.14 20.84
CA PHE A 178 -5.26 -10.23 21.49
C PHE A 178 -4.78 -9.85 22.90
N GLU A 179 -4.69 -8.57 23.24
CA GLU A 179 -4.47 -8.07 24.60
C GLU A 179 -5.54 -8.51 25.60
N LYS A 180 -6.73 -8.93 25.11
CA LYS A 180 -7.84 -9.44 25.95
C LYS A 180 -7.86 -10.96 26.06
N ILE A 181 -6.71 -11.61 25.77
CA ILE A 181 -6.62 -13.08 25.84
C ILE A 181 -6.91 -13.58 27.26
N SER A 182 -7.76 -14.61 27.37
CA SER A 182 -8.05 -15.28 28.64
C SER A 182 -7.02 -16.36 28.95
N ASP A 183 -6.90 -16.70 30.24
CA ASP A 183 -6.03 -17.81 30.69
C ASP A 183 -6.41 -19.15 30.04
N SER A 184 -7.71 -19.36 29.83
CA SER A 184 -8.24 -20.57 29.17
C SER A 184 -7.74 -20.66 27.72
N LEU A 185 -7.82 -19.55 26.96
CA LEU A 185 -7.35 -19.49 25.57
C LEU A 185 -5.81 -19.58 25.52
N THR A 186 -5.12 -18.93 26.45
CA THR A 186 -3.67 -19.04 26.58
C THR A 186 -3.23 -20.50 26.73
N GLY A 187 -3.85 -21.22 27.67
CA GLY A 187 -3.57 -22.64 27.88
C GLY A 187 -3.94 -23.52 26.68
N TYR A 188 -4.97 -23.17 25.94
CA TYR A 188 -5.35 -23.85 24.70
C TYR A 188 -4.29 -23.64 23.61
N LEU A 189 -3.88 -22.39 23.35
CA LEU A 189 -2.87 -22.07 22.32
C LEU A 189 -1.50 -22.71 22.64
N ILE A 190 -1.07 -22.68 23.90
CA ILE A 190 0.18 -23.34 24.29
C ILE A 190 0.12 -24.84 23.93
N ARG A 191 -0.94 -25.55 24.34
CA ARG A 191 -1.12 -26.97 24.01
C ARG A 191 -1.21 -27.21 22.50
N PHE A 192 -1.84 -26.30 21.76
CA PHE A 192 -1.93 -26.37 20.32
C PHE A 192 -0.54 -26.32 19.66
N PHE A 193 0.28 -25.33 20.04
CA PHE A 193 1.63 -25.17 19.50
C PHE A 193 2.60 -26.29 19.95
N GLU A 194 2.42 -26.85 21.15
CA GLU A 194 3.24 -27.95 21.64
C GLU A 194 3.02 -29.27 20.87
N LYS A 195 1.76 -29.49 20.46
CA LYS A 195 1.41 -30.76 19.80
C LYS A 195 1.94 -30.92 18.38
N LYS A 196 2.47 -29.83 17.74
CA LYS A 196 2.98 -29.80 16.35
C LYS A 196 2.04 -30.48 15.31
N GLN A 197 0.75 -30.55 15.60
CA GLN A 197 -0.17 -31.47 14.91
C GLN A 197 -0.79 -30.94 13.63
N ASN A 198 -0.55 -29.65 13.27
CA ASN A 198 -1.20 -29.10 12.07
C ASN A 198 -0.31 -28.12 11.35
N ASP A 199 0.46 -28.62 10.42
CA ASP A 199 1.32 -27.85 9.51
C ASP A 199 0.54 -26.89 8.56
N ARG A 200 -0.82 -26.94 8.61
CA ARG A 200 -1.72 -26.18 7.74
C ARG A 200 -2.50 -25.08 8.46
N ILE A 201 -2.25 -24.89 9.77
CA ILE A 201 -2.97 -23.87 10.56
C ILE A 201 -2.01 -22.78 10.98
N HIS A 202 -2.32 -21.56 10.60
CA HIS A 202 -1.48 -20.40 10.82
C HIS A 202 -2.23 -19.36 11.61
N PHE A 203 -1.53 -18.66 12.52
CA PHE A 203 -2.12 -17.61 13.35
C PHE A 203 -1.48 -16.26 13.08
N ILE A 204 -2.31 -15.24 12.96
CA ILE A 204 -1.93 -13.83 12.98
C ILE A 204 -2.67 -13.18 14.14
N PHE A 205 -1.93 -12.56 15.04
CA PHE A 205 -2.49 -11.89 16.21
C PHE A 205 -2.48 -10.39 16.00
N LEU A 206 -3.60 -9.72 16.36
CA LEU A 206 -3.73 -8.28 16.27
C LEU A 206 -4.01 -7.72 17.67
N SER A 207 -3.21 -6.74 18.09
CA SER A 207 -3.30 -6.15 19.42
C SER A 207 -3.30 -4.63 19.36
N ASN A 208 -3.99 -3.98 20.28
CA ASN A 208 -3.89 -2.54 20.49
C ASN A 208 -2.70 -2.18 21.39
N GLU A 209 -2.26 -3.12 22.21
CA GLU A 209 -1.19 -2.96 23.18
C GLU A 209 0.09 -3.69 22.73
N ARG A 210 1.19 -3.29 23.33
CA ARG A 210 2.47 -3.94 23.07
C ARG A 210 2.49 -5.35 23.68
N PRO A 211 2.91 -6.39 22.93
CA PRO A 211 2.90 -7.77 23.44
C PRO A 211 3.65 -7.99 24.73
N ASP A 212 4.74 -7.26 24.94
CA ASP A 212 5.55 -7.36 26.17
C ASP A 212 4.75 -6.99 27.44
N ASP A 213 3.66 -6.23 27.31
CA ASP A 213 2.89 -5.72 28.44
C ASP A 213 1.82 -6.73 28.93
N TYR A 214 1.40 -7.67 28.06
CA TYR A 214 0.31 -8.60 28.39
C TYR A 214 0.60 -10.09 28.06
N LEU A 215 1.54 -10.36 27.13
CA LEU A 215 1.76 -11.72 26.62
C LEU A 215 2.62 -12.54 27.58
N PRO A 216 2.12 -13.66 28.15
CA PRO A 216 2.92 -14.51 29.00
C PRO A 216 4.11 -15.11 28.25
N SER A 217 5.28 -15.18 28.90
CA SER A 217 6.50 -15.74 28.29
C SER A 217 6.33 -17.19 27.82
N SER A 218 5.43 -17.94 28.46
CA SER A 218 5.09 -19.33 28.07
C SER A 218 4.45 -19.41 26.70
N LEU A 219 3.65 -18.39 26.27
CA LEU A 219 3.07 -18.30 24.95
C LEU A 219 3.96 -17.49 23.99
N GLY A 220 4.69 -16.51 24.49
CA GLY A 220 5.59 -15.64 23.71
C GLY A 220 6.67 -16.40 22.93
N LYS A 221 7.14 -17.55 23.45
CA LYS A 221 8.10 -18.41 22.74
C LYS A 221 7.59 -18.95 21.39
N TYR A 222 6.26 -19.03 21.21
CA TYR A 222 5.63 -19.46 19.95
C TYR A 222 5.25 -18.30 19.04
N ILE A 223 5.36 -17.06 19.53
CA ILE A 223 5.02 -15.83 18.82
C ILE A 223 6.25 -14.91 18.85
N PRO A 224 7.35 -15.28 18.15
CA PRO A 224 8.64 -14.62 18.33
C PRO A 224 8.72 -13.22 17.67
N ILE A 225 7.72 -12.85 16.88
CA ILE A 225 7.77 -11.64 16.07
C ILE A 225 6.61 -10.73 16.46
N ALA A 226 6.95 -9.49 16.80
CA ALA A 226 6.01 -8.41 17.02
C ALA A 226 6.34 -7.23 16.10
N VAL A 227 5.33 -6.68 15.43
CA VAL A 227 5.50 -5.60 14.46
C VAL A 227 4.54 -4.46 14.77
N LYS A 228 5.08 -3.25 15.01
CA LYS A 228 4.30 -2.05 15.28
C LYS A 228 3.79 -1.42 13.98
N LEU A 229 2.49 -1.10 13.89
CA LEU A 229 1.95 -0.17 12.92
C LEU A 229 1.99 1.24 13.47
N LYS A 230 2.46 2.18 12.65
CA LYS A 230 2.49 3.61 12.98
C LYS A 230 1.09 4.20 12.96
N ASP A 231 0.85 5.12 13.88
CA ASP A 231 -0.35 5.93 13.90
C ASP A 231 -0.42 6.84 12.65
N PHE A 232 -1.62 7.34 12.36
CA PHE A 232 -1.82 8.26 11.26
C PHE A 232 -0.92 9.51 11.38
N SER A 233 -0.82 10.07 12.57
CA SER A 233 0.03 11.25 12.87
C SER A 233 1.53 10.99 12.75
N GLU A 234 1.99 9.74 12.94
CA GLU A 234 3.40 9.32 12.80
C GLU A 234 3.81 9.07 11.33
N ARG A 235 2.85 9.10 10.39
CA ARG A 235 3.12 8.90 8.96
C ARG A 235 3.56 10.20 8.32
N SER A 236 4.25 10.10 7.17
CA SER A 236 4.65 11.29 6.41
C SER A 236 3.42 12.08 5.92
N LYS A 237 3.60 13.36 5.62
CA LYS A 237 2.52 14.22 5.12
C LYS A 237 1.92 13.65 3.83
N GLU A 238 2.77 13.19 2.92
CA GLU A 238 2.39 12.62 1.64
C GLU A 238 1.56 11.33 1.83
N GLU A 239 1.93 10.50 2.81
CA GLU A 239 1.16 9.31 3.13
C GLU A 239 -0.20 9.67 3.73
N ARG A 240 -0.26 10.66 4.64
CA ARG A 240 -1.53 11.13 5.21
C ARG A 240 -2.46 11.70 4.15
N GLU A 241 -1.95 12.57 3.28
CA GLU A 241 -2.71 13.13 2.16
C GLU A 241 -3.19 12.02 1.20
N GLY A 242 -2.33 11.07 0.87
CA GLY A 242 -2.70 9.94 0.04
C GLY A 242 -3.82 9.08 0.65
N ILE A 243 -3.78 8.81 1.97
CA ILE A 243 -4.85 8.09 2.68
C ILE A 243 -6.18 8.86 2.56
N ILE A 244 -6.17 10.17 2.78
CA ILE A 244 -7.38 11.00 2.71
C ILE A 244 -7.96 10.96 1.29
N VAL A 245 -7.14 11.16 0.26
CA VAL A 245 -7.60 11.13 -1.14
C VAL A 245 -8.17 9.74 -1.49
N GLU A 246 -7.55 8.67 -1.03
CA GLU A 246 -8.06 7.32 -1.27
C GLU A 246 -9.41 7.07 -0.57
N LEU A 247 -9.62 7.64 0.62
CA LEU A 247 -10.91 7.57 1.30
C LEU A 247 -12.00 8.32 0.51
N PHE A 248 -11.70 9.52 0.00
CA PHE A 248 -12.62 10.26 -0.88
C PHE A 248 -12.88 9.51 -2.20
N ARG A 249 -11.86 8.90 -2.81
CA ARG A 249 -12.00 8.09 -4.03
C ARG A 249 -12.94 6.90 -3.80
N LYS A 250 -12.82 6.20 -2.67
CA LYS A 250 -13.73 5.09 -2.32
C LYS A 250 -15.16 5.55 -2.14
N GLU A 251 -15.38 6.70 -1.49
CA GLU A 251 -16.72 7.28 -1.37
C GLU A 251 -17.25 7.75 -2.73
N ALA A 252 -16.44 8.39 -3.56
CA ALA A 252 -16.81 8.81 -4.92
C ALA A 252 -17.25 7.60 -5.78
N ALA A 253 -16.47 6.51 -5.74
CA ALA A 253 -16.80 5.27 -6.43
C ALA A 253 -18.10 4.64 -5.92
N SER A 254 -18.34 4.63 -4.60
CA SER A 254 -19.58 4.08 -4.01
C SER A 254 -20.81 4.88 -4.35
N LEU A 255 -20.67 6.16 -4.59
CA LEU A 255 -21.75 7.13 -4.88
C LEU A 255 -21.90 7.41 -6.38
N HIS A 256 -21.02 6.81 -7.21
CA HIS A 256 -20.97 6.98 -8.67
C HIS A 256 -20.87 8.46 -9.10
N VAL A 257 -20.03 9.24 -8.40
CA VAL A 257 -19.77 10.65 -8.70
C VAL A 257 -18.29 10.89 -8.94
N HIS A 258 -17.97 11.91 -9.75
CA HIS A 258 -16.61 12.43 -9.85
C HIS A 258 -16.38 13.46 -8.74
N MET A 259 -15.22 13.43 -8.06
CA MET A 259 -14.99 14.23 -6.86
C MET A 259 -13.72 15.07 -6.94
N LEU A 260 -13.88 16.37 -6.69
CA LEU A 260 -12.80 17.35 -6.62
C LEU A 260 -12.64 17.84 -5.17
N ILE A 261 -11.43 17.76 -4.61
CA ILE A 261 -11.14 18.18 -3.24
C ILE A 261 -10.39 19.50 -3.24
N CYS A 262 -10.88 20.49 -2.50
CA CYS A 262 -10.15 21.71 -2.23
C CYS A 262 -8.83 21.39 -1.48
N SER A 263 -7.72 21.97 -1.93
CA SER A 263 -6.40 21.76 -1.32
C SER A 263 -6.35 22.10 0.18
N ASN A 264 -7.14 23.07 0.63
CA ASN A 264 -7.22 23.43 2.06
C ASN A 264 -7.94 22.35 2.88
N VAL A 265 -8.95 21.66 2.31
CA VAL A 265 -9.59 20.51 2.97
C VAL A 265 -8.58 19.38 3.18
N LEU A 266 -7.80 19.06 2.15
CA LEU A 266 -6.78 18.02 2.23
C LEU A 266 -5.72 18.35 3.30
N LYS A 267 -5.23 19.59 3.32
CA LYS A 267 -4.26 20.07 4.33
C LYS A 267 -4.84 20.00 5.74
N THR A 268 -6.06 20.48 5.95
CA THR A 268 -6.71 20.46 7.27
C THR A 268 -6.87 19.03 7.78
N LEU A 269 -7.38 18.11 6.95
CA LEU A 269 -7.53 16.71 7.31
C LEU A 269 -6.18 16.02 7.54
N SER A 270 -5.13 16.37 6.77
CA SER A 270 -3.79 15.78 6.93
C SER A 270 -3.08 16.23 8.21
N ASN A 271 -3.38 17.43 8.70
CA ASN A 271 -2.83 17.97 9.95
C ASN A 271 -3.67 17.61 11.18
N PHE A 272 -4.87 17.11 10.96
CA PHE A 272 -5.72 16.65 12.07
C PHE A 272 -5.10 15.44 12.79
N GLN A 273 -5.22 15.42 14.11
CA GLN A 273 -4.73 14.34 14.94
C GLN A 273 -5.90 13.49 15.44
N PRO A 274 -6.25 12.42 14.71
CA PRO A 274 -7.39 11.59 15.06
C PRO A 274 -7.06 10.69 16.26
N ASN A 275 -8.01 10.55 17.19
CA ASN A 275 -7.90 9.61 18.32
C ASN A 275 -8.01 8.15 17.86
N GLN A 276 -8.85 7.88 16.86
CA GLN A 276 -9.05 6.56 16.25
C GLN A 276 -8.36 6.42 14.89
N ASN A 277 -7.23 7.10 14.70
CA ASN A 277 -6.41 6.99 13.50
C ASN A 277 -7.21 7.16 12.19
N VAL A 278 -6.96 6.27 11.21
CA VAL A 278 -7.59 6.32 9.88
C VAL A 278 -9.10 6.11 9.93
N GLU A 279 -9.60 5.38 10.93
CA GLU A 279 -11.04 5.13 11.07
C GLU A 279 -11.82 6.41 11.40
N GLU A 280 -11.25 7.29 12.23
CA GLU A 280 -11.86 8.59 12.50
C GLU A 280 -11.83 9.51 11.28
N ILE A 281 -10.72 9.52 10.54
CA ILE A 281 -10.64 10.25 9.25
C ILE A 281 -11.72 9.74 8.29
N PHE A 282 -11.92 8.43 8.20
CA PHE A 282 -12.95 7.84 7.36
C PHE A 282 -14.36 8.30 7.74
N LYS A 283 -14.68 8.32 9.04
CA LYS A 283 -15.97 8.84 9.53
C LYS A 283 -16.17 10.31 9.15
N LYS A 284 -15.12 11.15 9.25
CA LYS A 284 -15.17 12.56 8.86
C LYS A 284 -15.31 12.75 7.35
N VAL A 285 -14.58 11.99 6.55
CA VAL A 285 -14.72 12.00 5.08
C VAL A 285 -16.14 11.67 4.67
N LYS A 286 -16.75 10.62 5.27
CA LYS A 286 -18.17 10.28 5.00
C LYS A 286 -19.12 11.41 5.32
N LEU A 287 -18.95 12.08 6.45
CA LEU A 287 -19.79 13.21 6.84
C LEU A 287 -19.66 14.38 5.83
N ILE A 288 -18.42 14.69 5.44
CA ILE A 288 -18.13 15.74 4.44
C ILE A 288 -18.78 15.39 3.09
N CYS A 289 -18.64 14.16 2.63
CA CYS A 289 -19.26 13.70 1.38
C CYS A 289 -20.78 13.78 1.44
N ALA A 290 -21.40 13.33 2.54
CA ALA A 290 -22.84 13.39 2.71
C ALA A 290 -23.39 14.82 2.63
N GLN A 291 -22.71 15.77 3.27
CA GLN A 291 -23.08 17.20 3.20
C GLN A 291 -22.89 17.78 1.78
N ALA A 292 -21.76 17.46 1.14
CA ALA A 292 -21.47 17.97 -0.20
C ALA A 292 -22.48 17.49 -1.23
N ILE A 293 -22.85 16.20 -1.20
CA ILE A 293 -23.82 15.60 -2.13
C ILE A 293 -25.24 16.12 -1.89
N SER A 294 -25.62 16.33 -0.64
CA SER A 294 -26.92 16.90 -0.31
C SER A 294 -27.11 18.30 -0.90
N ASN A 295 -26.04 19.05 -1.04
CA ASN A 295 -26.06 20.42 -1.55
C ASN A 295 -25.77 20.53 -3.05
N GLN A 296 -25.16 19.52 -3.66
CA GLN A 296 -24.74 19.52 -5.06
C GLN A 296 -25.40 18.32 -5.78
N LYS A 297 -26.40 18.60 -6.62
CA LYS A 297 -27.07 17.60 -7.47
C LYS A 297 -26.38 17.51 -8.83
N SER A 298 -25.11 17.11 -8.86
CA SER A 298 -24.28 17.05 -10.06
C SER A 298 -23.46 15.75 -10.07
N ASP A 299 -23.12 15.27 -11.26
CA ASP A 299 -22.22 14.11 -11.44
C ASP A 299 -20.79 14.43 -10.96
N THR A 300 -20.45 15.74 -10.89
CA THR A 300 -19.19 16.22 -10.31
C THR A 300 -19.46 16.95 -9.01
N VAL A 301 -18.94 16.44 -7.91
CA VAL A 301 -19.08 16.99 -6.56
C VAL A 301 -17.77 17.66 -6.14
N THR A 302 -17.84 18.91 -5.74
CA THR A 302 -16.68 19.67 -5.27
C THR A 302 -16.70 19.76 -3.73
N ILE A 303 -15.65 19.27 -3.09
CA ILE A 303 -15.48 19.33 -1.65
C ILE A 303 -14.81 20.65 -1.26
N HIS A 304 -15.59 21.54 -0.71
CA HIS A 304 -15.15 22.86 -0.23
C HIS A 304 -14.87 22.85 1.27
N THR A 305 -14.13 23.84 1.76
CA THR A 305 -13.76 23.99 3.18
C THR A 305 -14.96 24.13 4.12
N TYR A 306 -16.07 24.71 3.66
CA TYR A 306 -17.28 24.86 4.47
C TYR A 306 -18.04 23.56 4.74
N TYR A 307 -17.63 22.44 4.14
CA TYR A 307 -18.13 21.09 4.49
C TYR A 307 -17.33 20.43 5.63
N LEU A 308 -16.22 21.06 6.06
CA LEU A 308 -15.45 20.55 7.19
C LEU A 308 -16.28 20.67 8.49
N PRO A 309 -16.18 19.68 9.40
CA PRO A 309 -16.77 19.79 10.74
C PRO A 309 -16.24 21.03 11.50
N GLU A 310 -17.11 21.66 12.29
CA GLU A 310 -16.77 22.91 13.03
C GLU A 310 -15.51 22.77 13.89
N GLU A 311 -15.29 21.60 14.49
CA GLU A 311 -14.11 21.30 15.29
C GLU A 311 -12.77 21.38 14.51
N MET A 312 -12.83 21.39 13.18
CA MET A 312 -11.65 21.49 12.31
C MET A 312 -11.37 22.94 11.86
N PHE A 313 -12.29 23.88 12.08
CA PHE A 313 -12.08 25.26 11.66
C PHE A 313 -10.94 25.95 12.39
N GLU A 314 -10.66 25.59 13.64
CA GLU A 314 -9.52 26.13 14.40
C GLU A 314 -8.16 25.71 13.80
N SER A 315 -8.11 24.56 13.12
CA SER A 315 -6.92 24.03 12.45
C SER A 315 -6.85 24.38 10.97
N LEU A 316 -7.74 25.25 10.50
CA LEU A 316 -7.87 25.58 9.08
C LEU A 316 -6.72 26.46 8.62
N GLU A 317 -5.75 25.91 7.92
CA GLU A 317 -4.69 26.67 7.26
C GLU A 317 -5.21 27.29 5.97
N ILE A 318 -5.58 28.57 6.02
CA ILE A 318 -5.92 29.32 4.82
C ILE A 318 -4.62 29.71 4.13
N SER A 319 -4.29 29.02 3.04
CA SER A 319 -3.19 29.45 2.18
C SER A 319 -3.57 30.78 1.52
N SER A 320 -2.72 31.78 1.65
CA SER A 320 -2.88 33.10 1.00
C SER A 320 -2.68 33.10 -0.53
N GLY A 321 -2.71 31.91 -1.15
CA GLY A 321 -2.56 31.70 -2.60
C GLY A 321 -3.85 31.24 -3.27
N ASN A 322 -3.80 31.05 -4.58
CA ASN A 322 -4.93 30.52 -5.36
C ASN A 322 -5.38 29.15 -4.80
N ILE A 323 -6.68 29.03 -4.54
CA ILE A 323 -7.31 27.78 -4.16
C ILE A 323 -7.19 26.82 -5.34
N SER A 324 -6.53 25.68 -5.13
CA SER A 324 -6.44 24.59 -6.11
C SER A 324 -7.36 23.45 -5.70
N TYR A 325 -7.85 22.72 -6.70
CA TYR A 325 -8.66 21.53 -6.51
C TYR A 325 -7.89 20.31 -7.00
N ILE A 326 -7.98 19.26 -6.25
CA ILE A 326 -7.33 17.98 -6.51
C ILE A 326 -8.41 17.01 -6.96
N ASP A 327 -8.21 16.44 -8.13
CA ASP A 327 -9.06 15.39 -8.67
C ASP A 327 -8.69 14.05 -8.02
N CYS A 328 -9.66 13.41 -7.37
CA CYS A 328 -9.44 12.14 -6.69
C CYS A 328 -9.00 11.02 -7.63
N ASP A 329 -9.45 11.02 -8.89
CA ASP A 329 -9.17 9.95 -9.85
C ASP A 329 -7.77 10.07 -10.45
N THR A 330 -7.31 11.32 -10.68
CA THR A 330 -5.99 11.59 -11.27
C THR A 330 -4.87 11.74 -10.24
N TYR A 331 -5.20 11.81 -8.95
CA TYR A 331 -4.21 11.90 -7.90
C TYR A 331 -3.33 10.64 -7.87
N THR A 332 -2.14 10.76 -8.42
CA THR A 332 -1.14 9.71 -8.36
C THR A 332 -0.27 9.90 -7.12
N LYS A 333 -0.04 8.84 -6.39
CA LYS A 333 0.89 8.80 -5.24
C LYS A 333 2.30 9.16 -5.74
N SER A 334 2.71 10.42 -5.62
CA SER A 334 4.09 10.78 -5.93
C SER A 334 4.94 10.68 -4.66
N SER A 335 5.41 9.50 -4.33
CA SER A 335 6.36 9.31 -3.23
C SER A 335 7.82 9.56 -3.62
N LYS A 336 8.13 9.65 -4.91
CA LYS A 336 9.48 9.98 -5.41
C LYS A 336 9.50 11.02 -6.53
N ILE A 337 8.37 11.26 -7.17
CA ILE A 337 8.27 12.19 -8.30
C ILE A 337 8.29 13.64 -7.82
N SER A 338 7.76 13.94 -6.61
CA SER A 338 7.73 15.33 -6.09
C SER A 338 9.12 15.90 -5.79
N GLN A 339 10.03 15.09 -5.25
CA GLN A 339 11.42 15.55 -5.03
C GLN A 339 12.15 15.75 -6.36
N PHE A 340 11.87 14.90 -7.34
CA PHE A 340 12.45 15.03 -8.69
C PHE A 340 11.84 16.20 -9.45
N ASP A 341 10.53 16.41 -9.34
CA ASP A 341 9.82 17.54 -9.97
C ASP A 341 10.18 18.88 -9.33
N GLU A 342 10.33 18.96 -8.00
CA GLU A 342 10.81 20.15 -7.31
C GLU A 342 12.26 20.45 -7.69
N LEU A 343 13.10 19.43 -7.78
CA LEU A 343 14.47 19.57 -8.23
C LEU A 343 14.54 19.95 -9.72
N PHE A 344 13.77 19.28 -10.57
CA PHE A 344 13.69 19.57 -12.01
C PHE A 344 13.15 20.99 -12.25
N THR A 345 12.15 21.42 -11.49
CA THR A 345 11.64 22.80 -11.52
C THR A 345 12.69 23.80 -11.03
N SER A 346 13.47 23.45 -10.02
CA SER A 346 14.55 24.30 -9.52
C SER A 346 15.71 24.39 -10.52
N VAL A 347 16.07 23.28 -11.17
CA VAL A 347 17.05 23.25 -12.26
C VAL A 347 16.60 24.08 -13.45
N ILE A 348 15.33 23.94 -13.88
CA ILE A 348 14.78 24.77 -14.97
C ILE A 348 14.77 26.24 -14.60
N LYS A 349 14.37 26.61 -13.37
CA LYS A 349 14.44 28.01 -12.90
C LYS A 349 15.84 28.57 -12.92
N LEU A 350 16.87 27.77 -12.58
CA LEU A 350 18.27 28.17 -12.67
C LEU A 350 18.73 28.30 -14.14
N CYS A 351 18.29 27.42 -15.03
CA CYS A 351 18.61 27.47 -16.45
C CYS A 351 17.99 28.68 -17.16
N VAL A 352 16.80 29.11 -16.76
CA VAL A 352 16.05 30.23 -17.36
C VAL A 352 16.50 31.58 -16.82
N LYS A 353 17.19 31.65 -15.67
CA LYS A 353 17.75 32.91 -15.15
C LYS A 353 18.82 33.50 -16.09
N LYS A 354 18.52 34.64 -16.73
CA LYS A 354 19.33 35.26 -17.77
C LYS A 354 20.62 35.95 -17.28
N GLU A 355 20.83 36.10 -15.97
CA GLU A 355 21.85 37.01 -15.40
C GLU A 355 22.97 36.31 -14.63
N SER A 356 23.15 35.01 -14.71
CA SER A 356 24.24 34.34 -14.00
C SER A 356 25.31 33.81 -14.93
N ASN A 357 26.59 33.95 -14.49
CA ASN A 357 27.74 33.38 -15.15
C ASN A 357 27.56 31.88 -15.38
N LEU A 358 27.89 31.39 -16.56
CA LEU A 358 27.65 29.99 -16.98
C LEU A 358 28.28 29.00 -15.99
N ILE A 359 29.43 29.33 -15.44
CA ILE A 359 30.17 28.50 -14.45
C ILE A 359 29.43 28.40 -13.13
N GLU A 360 28.80 29.48 -12.65
CA GLU A 360 28.00 29.46 -11.42
C GLU A 360 26.69 28.68 -11.60
N LYS A 361 26.10 28.76 -12.80
CA LYS A 361 24.93 27.91 -13.14
C LYS A 361 25.27 26.42 -13.08
N TYR A 362 26.36 26.01 -13.72
CA TYR A 362 26.80 24.60 -13.69
C TYR A 362 27.17 24.16 -12.30
N ARG A 363 27.78 24.98 -11.48
CA ARG A 363 28.12 24.68 -10.08
C ARG A 363 26.85 24.49 -9.23
N SER A 364 25.89 25.39 -9.35
CA SER A 364 24.62 25.31 -8.61
C SER A 364 23.78 24.10 -9.02
N ILE A 365 23.78 23.72 -10.31
CA ILE A 365 23.12 22.51 -10.82
C ILE A 365 23.83 21.25 -10.30
N TYR A 366 25.17 21.26 -10.30
CA TYR A 366 25.97 20.16 -9.80
C TYR A 366 25.77 19.94 -8.29
N ASP A 367 25.74 21.00 -7.49
CA ASP A 367 25.50 20.95 -6.05
C ASP A 367 24.09 20.42 -5.74
N LEU A 368 23.06 20.81 -6.52
CA LEU A 368 21.70 20.28 -6.41
C LEU A 368 21.64 18.78 -6.75
N ILE A 369 22.37 18.32 -7.75
CA ILE A 369 22.43 16.91 -8.13
C ILE A 369 23.20 16.10 -7.06
N CYS A 370 24.29 16.64 -6.52
CA CYS A 370 25.06 15.99 -5.46
C CYS A 370 24.24 15.82 -4.17
N LEU A 371 23.38 16.79 -3.80
CA LEU A 371 22.46 16.69 -2.68
C LEU A 371 21.48 15.50 -2.79
N LEU A 372 21.10 15.12 -4.01
CA LEU A 372 20.26 13.94 -4.26
C LEU A 372 20.98 12.61 -4.00
N TYR A 373 22.27 12.55 -4.27
CA TYR A 373 23.08 11.32 -4.11
C TYR A 373 23.67 11.15 -2.70
N THR A 374 23.70 12.23 -1.91
CA THR A 374 24.29 12.24 -0.55
C THR A 374 23.23 12.29 0.55
N SER A 375 21.95 12.36 0.22
CA SER A 375 20.86 12.27 1.19
C SER A 375 20.78 10.83 1.73
N PRO A 376 21.00 10.57 3.02
CA PRO A 376 20.89 9.20 3.55
C PRO A 376 19.47 8.70 3.42
N SER A 377 19.36 7.56 2.78
CA SER A 377 18.11 6.80 2.56
C SER A 377 17.46 6.31 3.86
#